data_f156f01f0866e9dcac5d9e57699ecdf7
#
_entry.id   f156f01f0866e9dcac5d9e57699ecdf7
#
_cell.length_a   1.000
_cell.length_b   1.000
_cell.length_c   1.000
_cell.angle_alpha   90.00
_cell.angle_beta   90.00
_cell.angle_gamma   90.00
#
_symmetry.space_group_name_H-M   'P 1'
#
loop_
_entity.id
_entity.type
_entity.pdbx_description
1 polymer ?
#
loop_
_entity_poly.entity_id
_entity_poly.type
_entity_poly.pdbx_seq_one_letter_code
_entity_poly.pdbx_strand_id
1 'polypeptide(L)'
;MRRFTVVVALLLAGGAAGVPSDGSISQVTPQMRVEMLFERVVNEIPHPANVRVHDDRWDPGAETGMHDHPGPALLVVIEGELVEETPGGQDTLRAGQVFWRGARQIHNVKNASGKLARVLAIHFDPAQ
;
A
#
# COMPACT_ATOMS: atom_id res chain seq x y z
N MET A 1 24.43 -62.66 57.53
CA MET A 1 23.71 -61.58 56.82
C MET A 1 24.32 -60.25 57.26
N ARG A 2 25.10 -59.66 56.38
CA ARG A 2 25.76 -58.38 56.68
C ARG A 2 24.99 -57.27 55.91
N ARG A 3 24.44 -56.33 56.65
CA ARG A 3 23.79 -55.14 56.08
C ARG A 3 24.86 -54.06 55.82
N PHE A 4 25.06 -53.72 54.60
CA PHE A 4 25.88 -52.58 54.21
C PHE A 4 25.01 -51.30 54.12
N THR A 5 25.30 -50.38 55.05
CA THR A 5 24.71 -49.06 55.04
C THR A 5 25.56 -48.19 54.10
N VAL A 6 25.01 -47.76 53.02
CA VAL A 6 25.65 -46.78 52.09
C VAL A 6 25.21 -45.38 52.53
N VAL A 7 26.17 -44.60 53.01
CA VAL A 7 25.99 -43.18 53.33
C VAL A 7 26.25 -42.43 52.02
N VAL A 8 25.21 -41.82 51.44
CA VAL A 8 25.35 -40.92 50.33
C VAL A 8 25.54 -39.52 50.91
N ALA A 9 26.73 -38.96 50.73
CA ALA A 9 27.01 -37.56 51.00
C ALA A 9 26.49 -36.69 49.85
N LEU A 10 25.50 -35.87 50.12
CA LEU A 10 24.97 -34.89 49.19
C LEU A 10 25.84 -33.65 49.26
N LEU A 11 26.71 -33.46 48.23
CA LEU A 11 27.44 -32.22 48.03
C LEU A 11 26.51 -31.22 47.30
N LEU A 12 26.01 -30.25 48.03
CA LEU A 12 25.37 -29.07 47.50
C LEU A 12 26.45 -28.11 46.96
N ALA A 13 26.77 -28.24 45.68
CA ALA A 13 27.51 -27.22 44.94
C ALA A 13 26.51 -26.14 44.49
N GLY A 14 26.46 -25.05 45.22
CA GLY A 14 25.75 -23.84 44.80
C GLY A 14 26.48 -23.19 43.63
N GLY A 15 26.09 -23.54 42.41
CA GLY A 15 26.46 -22.82 41.20
C GLY A 15 25.38 -21.80 40.88
N ALA A 16 25.60 -20.54 41.20
CA ALA A 16 24.79 -19.45 40.64
C ALA A 16 25.12 -19.36 39.15
N ALA A 17 24.29 -20.02 38.32
CA ALA A 17 24.33 -19.80 36.88
C ALA A 17 23.79 -18.39 36.65
N GLY A 18 24.68 -17.43 36.45
CA GLY A 18 24.37 -16.12 35.94
C GLY A 18 23.71 -16.32 34.57
N VAL A 19 22.42 -16.00 34.46
CA VAL A 19 21.72 -15.90 33.18
C VAL A 19 22.42 -14.76 32.46
N PRO A 20 23.01 -14.98 31.25
CA PRO A 20 23.49 -13.87 30.46
C PRO A 20 22.27 -13.07 30.02
N SER A 21 22.04 -11.93 30.64
CA SER A 21 21.11 -10.93 30.18
C SER A 21 21.76 -10.18 29.02
N ASP A 22 22.04 -10.90 27.90
CA ASP A 22 22.44 -10.28 26.65
C ASP A 22 21.20 -10.02 25.79
N GLY A 23 20.30 -9.24 26.39
CA GLY A 23 19.23 -8.58 25.66
C GLY A 23 19.78 -7.37 24.92
N SER A 24 20.71 -7.57 24.01
CA SER A 24 21.03 -6.58 22.99
C SER A 24 19.79 -6.40 22.12
N ILE A 25 18.89 -5.53 22.58
CA ILE A 25 17.86 -4.96 21.70
C ILE A 25 18.65 -4.17 20.66
N SER A 26 18.83 -4.78 19.48
CA SER A 26 19.38 -4.08 18.32
C SER A 26 18.53 -2.84 18.13
N GLN A 27 19.05 -1.68 18.51
CA GLN A 27 18.41 -0.39 18.28
C GLN A 27 18.37 -0.20 16.77
N VAL A 28 17.20 -0.46 16.17
CA VAL A 28 16.99 -0.15 14.75
C VAL A 28 17.01 1.36 14.61
N THR A 29 18.07 1.90 14.03
CA THR A 29 18.14 3.33 13.74
C THR A 29 17.05 3.68 12.73
N PRO A 30 16.15 4.63 13.02
CA PRO A 30 15.14 5.06 12.08
C PRO A 30 15.77 5.53 10.77
N GLN A 31 15.26 5.02 9.65
CA GLN A 31 15.75 5.37 8.33
C GLN A 31 14.59 5.82 7.45
N MET A 32 14.80 6.89 6.69
CA MET A 32 13.92 7.24 5.59
C MET A 32 14.21 6.32 4.40
N ARG A 33 13.16 5.80 3.78
CA ARG A 33 13.22 5.03 2.55
C ARG A 33 12.39 5.71 1.49
N VAL A 34 12.89 5.73 0.25
CA VAL A 34 12.20 6.30 -0.91
C VAL A 34 12.02 5.20 -1.94
N GLU A 35 10.80 5.03 -2.40
CA GLU A 35 10.45 4.15 -3.51
C GLU A 35 9.80 4.99 -4.60
N MET A 36 10.30 4.89 -5.84
CA MET A 36 9.70 5.55 -7.00
C MET A 36 8.52 4.71 -7.49
N LEU A 37 7.30 5.17 -7.24
CA LEU A 37 6.08 4.46 -7.64
C LEU A 37 5.67 4.78 -9.09
N PHE A 38 6.01 5.96 -9.58
CA PHE A 38 5.63 6.41 -10.91
C PHE A 38 6.55 7.52 -11.38
N GLU A 39 6.94 7.47 -12.66
CA GLU A 39 7.65 8.53 -13.37
C GLU A 39 7.19 8.56 -14.82
N ARG A 40 6.85 9.73 -15.32
CA ARG A 40 6.47 9.95 -16.71
C ARG A 40 6.69 11.39 -17.12
N VAL A 41 7.26 11.60 -18.29
CA VAL A 41 7.27 12.93 -18.94
C VAL A 41 5.92 13.15 -19.63
N VAL A 42 5.24 14.24 -19.30
CA VAL A 42 3.93 14.60 -19.85
C VAL A 42 3.94 16.00 -20.41
N ASN A 43 3.22 16.23 -21.51
CA ASN A 43 3.10 17.54 -22.18
C ASN A 43 1.66 18.07 -22.15
N GLU A 44 0.73 17.31 -21.57
CA GLU A 44 -0.71 17.55 -21.65
C GLU A 44 -1.30 18.24 -20.42
N ILE A 45 -0.48 18.65 -19.45
CA ILE A 45 -0.96 19.45 -18.32
C ILE A 45 -1.27 20.85 -18.82
N PRO A 46 -2.53 21.32 -18.69
CA PRO A 46 -2.90 22.67 -19.10
C PRO A 46 -2.09 23.73 -18.36
N HIS A 47 -1.88 24.87 -19.02
CA HIS A 47 -1.23 26.00 -18.39
C HIS A 47 -2.02 27.30 -18.69
N PRO A 48 -2.65 27.94 -17.69
CA PRO A 48 -2.75 27.53 -16.29
C PRO A 48 -3.63 26.29 -16.10
N ALA A 49 -3.37 25.52 -15.03
CA ALA A 49 -4.16 24.35 -14.64
C ALA A 49 -4.93 24.62 -13.33
N ASN A 50 -6.16 24.12 -13.27
CA ASN A 50 -6.89 23.97 -12.04
C ASN A 50 -6.60 22.57 -11.48
N VAL A 51 -5.88 22.51 -10.34
CA VAL A 51 -5.51 21.24 -9.71
C VAL A 51 -6.54 20.88 -8.65
N ARG A 52 -7.18 19.71 -8.79
CA ARG A 52 -8.15 19.18 -7.84
C ARG A 52 -7.69 17.83 -7.32
N VAL A 53 -7.86 17.58 -6.03
CA VAL A 53 -7.55 16.30 -5.40
C VAL A 53 -8.83 15.71 -4.82
N HIS A 54 -9.15 14.48 -5.20
CA HIS A 54 -10.30 13.74 -4.70
C HIS A 54 -9.83 12.51 -3.91
N ASP A 55 -10.54 12.18 -2.84
CA ASP A 55 -10.46 10.92 -2.12
C ASP A 55 -11.69 10.09 -2.49
N ASP A 56 -11.59 9.33 -3.56
CA ASP A 56 -12.69 8.56 -4.14
C ASP A 56 -12.83 7.22 -3.43
N ARG A 57 -14.02 6.94 -2.93
CA ARG A 57 -14.37 5.69 -2.25
C ARG A 57 -15.44 4.96 -3.03
N TRP A 58 -15.18 3.68 -3.27
CA TRP A 58 -15.97 2.85 -4.15
C TRP A 58 -16.52 1.66 -3.38
N ASP A 59 -17.81 1.68 -3.09
CA ASP A 59 -18.49 0.52 -2.55
C ASP A 59 -18.49 -0.63 -3.56
N PRO A 60 -18.61 -1.89 -3.14
CA PRO A 60 -18.80 -3.02 -4.05
C PRO A 60 -19.95 -2.76 -5.03
N GLY A 61 -19.68 -2.91 -6.33
CA GLY A 61 -20.63 -2.68 -7.41
C GLY A 61 -20.78 -1.23 -7.86
N ALA A 62 -20.10 -0.28 -7.23
CA ALA A 62 -20.11 1.12 -7.69
C ALA A 62 -19.38 1.27 -9.02
N GLU A 63 -19.91 2.11 -9.91
CA GLU A 63 -19.30 2.44 -11.21
C GLU A 63 -19.60 3.88 -11.64
N THR A 64 -18.72 4.44 -12.48
CA THR A 64 -18.89 5.80 -13.02
C THR A 64 -19.82 5.85 -14.23
N GLY A 65 -19.91 4.78 -15.00
CA GLY A 65 -20.34 4.83 -16.39
C GLY A 65 -19.26 5.42 -17.32
N MET A 66 -19.46 5.29 -18.63
CA MET A 66 -18.53 5.82 -19.62
C MET A 66 -18.52 7.35 -19.61
N HIS A 67 -17.36 7.95 -19.44
CA HIS A 67 -17.15 9.39 -19.40
C HIS A 67 -15.72 9.75 -19.77
N ASP A 68 -15.42 11.05 -19.87
CA ASP A 68 -14.08 11.59 -20.02
C ASP A 68 -13.86 12.80 -19.07
N HIS A 69 -12.62 13.27 -19.01
CA HIS A 69 -12.25 14.48 -18.27
C HIS A 69 -11.59 15.51 -19.21
N PRO A 70 -11.78 16.83 -18.97
CA PRO A 70 -11.20 17.86 -19.83
C PRO A 70 -9.67 17.91 -19.75
N GLY A 71 -9.09 17.52 -18.62
CA GLY A 71 -7.65 17.44 -18.39
C GLY A 71 -7.20 16.06 -17.97
N PRO A 72 -5.88 15.83 -17.89
CA PRO A 72 -5.33 14.57 -17.44
C PRO A 72 -5.47 14.40 -15.91
N ALA A 73 -5.26 13.16 -15.44
CA ALA A 73 -5.27 12.84 -14.03
C ALA A 73 -4.17 11.85 -13.63
N LEU A 74 -3.62 12.04 -12.43
CA LEU A 74 -2.80 11.05 -11.74
C LEU A 74 -3.65 10.34 -10.70
N LEU A 75 -3.67 9.01 -10.74
CA LEU A 75 -4.48 8.17 -9.88
C LEU A 75 -3.60 7.29 -9.03
N VAL A 76 -3.81 7.30 -7.72
CA VAL A 76 -3.09 6.45 -6.76
C VAL A 76 -4.09 5.54 -6.07
N VAL A 77 -4.01 4.23 -6.32
CA VAL A 77 -4.88 3.26 -5.64
C VAL A 77 -4.35 3.02 -4.23
N ILE A 78 -5.13 3.42 -3.25
CA ILE A 78 -4.78 3.33 -1.82
C ILE A 78 -5.19 1.98 -1.26
N GLU A 79 -6.37 1.48 -1.66
CA GLU A 79 -6.97 0.26 -1.12
C GLU A 79 -7.82 -0.45 -2.17
N GLY A 80 -7.87 -1.78 -2.09
CA GLY A 80 -8.72 -2.61 -2.94
C GLY A 80 -8.26 -2.69 -4.38
N GLU A 81 -9.22 -2.94 -5.26
CA GLU A 81 -9.00 -2.98 -6.70
C GLU A 81 -10.22 -2.44 -7.47
N LEU A 82 -9.95 -1.87 -8.63
CA LEU A 82 -10.94 -1.36 -9.56
C LEU A 82 -10.68 -1.94 -10.94
N VAL A 83 -11.71 -1.99 -11.75
CA VAL A 83 -11.62 -2.31 -13.17
C VAL A 83 -11.86 -1.04 -13.97
N GLU A 84 -10.93 -0.70 -14.84
CA GLU A 84 -11.09 0.34 -15.84
C GLU A 84 -11.40 -0.27 -17.19
N GLU A 85 -12.47 0.18 -17.80
CA GLU A 85 -12.89 -0.18 -19.15
C GLU A 85 -12.68 1.01 -20.09
N THR A 86 -12.06 0.77 -21.22
CA THR A 86 -11.87 1.74 -22.31
C THR A 86 -12.30 1.11 -23.62
N PRO A 87 -12.48 1.87 -24.71
CA PRO A 87 -12.72 1.29 -26.03
C PRO A 87 -11.63 0.32 -26.50
N GLY A 88 -10.42 0.44 -25.94
CA GLY A 88 -9.26 -0.41 -26.28
C GLY A 88 -9.14 -1.68 -25.43
N GLY A 89 -9.93 -1.82 -24.38
CA GLY A 89 -9.86 -2.99 -23.49
C GLY A 89 -10.17 -2.68 -22.04
N GLN A 90 -9.74 -3.57 -21.17
CA GLN A 90 -10.01 -3.52 -19.74
C GLN A 90 -8.72 -3.78 -18.97
N ASP A 91 -8.49 -2.97 -17.92
CA ASP A 91 -7.37 -3.11 -16.99
C ASP A 91 -7.86 -3.22 -15.55
N THR A 92 -7.10 -3.91 -14.71
CA THR A 92 -7.35 -3.96 -13.27
C THR A 92 -6.34 -3.09 -12.54
N LEU A 93 -6.86 -2.13 -11.78
CA LEU A 93 -6.11 -1.16 -10.99
C LEU A 93 -6.06 -1.64 -9.54
N ARG A 94 -4.86 -1.85 -8.97
CA ARG A 94 -4.69 -2.45 -7.64
C ARG A 94 -4.00 -1.50 -6.67
N ALA A 95 -4.26 -1.70 -5.39
CA ALA A 95 -3.60 -0.97 -4.30
C ALA A 95 -2.06 -0.94 -4.47
N GLY A 96 -1.46 0.23 -4.25
CA GLY A 96 -0.04 0.51 -4.46
C GLY A 96 0.34 0.91 -5.88
N GLN A 97 -0.57 0.82 -6.85
CA GLN A 97 -0.31 1.24 -8.23
C GLN A 97 -0.65 2.72 -8.44
N VAL A 98 0.08 3.33 -9.36
CA VAL A 98 -0.12 4.71 -9.81
C VAL A 98 -0.33 4.72 -11.31
N PHE A 99 -1.33 5.47 -11.77
CA PHE A 99 -1.72 5.53 -13.19
C PHE A 99 -1.77 6.98 -13.66
N TRP A 100 -1.44 7.17 -14.92
CA TRP A 100 -1.70 8.41 -15.62
C TRP A 100 -2.82 8.20 -16.62
N ARG A 101 -3.86 9.01 -16.53
CA ARG A 101 -4.95 9.05 -17.50
C ARG A 101 -4.84 10.34 -18.30
N GLY A 102 -4.76 10.22 -19.62
CA GLY A 102 -4.73 11.36 -20.53
C GLY A 102 -6.04 12.14 -20.56
N ALA A 103 -5.96 13.41 -20.98
CA ALA A 103 -7.14 14.22 -21.22
C ALA A 103 -8.05 13.57 -22.29
N ARG A 104 -9.37 13.72 -22.12
CA ARG A 104 -10.40 13.22 -23.06
C ARG A 104 -10.38 11.71 -23.31
N GLN A 105 -9.69 10.94 -22.53
CA GLN A 105 -9.72 9.48 -22.59
C GLN A 105 -11.05 8.96 -22.05
N ILE A 106 -11.87 8.38 -22.95
CA ILE A 106 -13.16 7.77 -22.60
C ILE A 106 -12.90 6.49 -21.78
N HIS A 107 -13.55 6.37 -20.64
CA HIS A 107 -13.41 5.23 -19.75
C HIS A 107 -14.62 5.07 -18.84
N ASN A 108 -14.76 3.86 -18.28
CA ASN A 108 -15.62 3.53 -17.16
C ASN A 108 -14.77 2.89 -16.08
N VAL A 109 -14.95 3.28 -14.84
CA VAL A 109 -14.29 2.65 -13.70
C VAL A 109 -15.35 2.00 -12.82
N LYS A 110 -15.12 0.76 -12.41
CA LYS A 110 -16.05 0.03 -11.56
C LYS A 110 -15.32 -0.78 -10.48
N ASN A 111 -15.96 -0.90 -9.34
CA ASN A 111 -15.56 -1.82 -8.29
C ASN A 111 -16.30 -3.16 -8.50
N ALA A 112 -15.69 -4.07 -9.25
CA ALA A 112 -16.21 -5.42 -9.46
C ALA A 112 -15.85 -6.40 -8.33
N SER A 113 -15.09 -5.93 -7.32
CA SER A 113 -14.72 -6.73 -6.15
C SER A 113 -15.82 -6.72 -5.08
N GLY A 114 -15.76 -7.66 -4.16
CA GLY A 114 -16.66 -7.69 -2.99
C GLY A 114 -16.20 -6.81 -1.82
N LYS A 115 -15.22 -5.91 -2.02
CA LYS A 115 -14.60 -5.09 -0.98
C LYS A 115 -14.59 -3.62 -1.37
N LEU A 116 -14.42 -2.74 -0.38
CA LEU A 116 -14.20 -1.33 -0.62
C LEU A 116 -12.92 -1.11 -1.44
N ALA A 117 -12.94 -0.16 -2.37
CA ALA A 117 -11.76 0.38 -3.01
C ALA A 117 -11.63 1.88 -2.75
N ARG A 118 -10.39 2.39 -2.71
CA ARG A 118 -10.09 3.79 -2.45
C ARG A 118 -8.99 4.28 -3.37
N VAL A 119 -9.21 5.42 -4.01
CA VAL A 119 -8.29 6.05 -4.95
C VAL A 119 -8.12 7.51 -4.58
N LEU A 120 -6.87 7.96 -4.53
CA LEU A 120 -6.56 9.39 -4.53
C LEU A 120 -6.42 9.83 -6.00
N ALA A 121 -7.32 10.69 -6.46
CA ALA A 121 -7.35 11.19 -7.83
C ALA A 121 -6.90 12.67 -7.86
N ILE A 122 -5.85 12.96 -8.63
CA ILE A 122 -5.31 14.32 -8.81
C ILE A 122 -5.60 14.73 -10.25
N HIS A 123 -6.52 15.66 -10.44
CA HIS A 123 -6.93 16.18 -11.75
C HIS A 123 -6.21 17.48 -12.08
N PHE A 124 -5.82 17.62 -13.33
CA PHE A 124 -5.19 18.81 -13.90
C PHE A 124 -6.08 19.36 -15.03
N ASP A 125 -7.14 20.05 -14.67
CA ASP A 125 -8.10 20.57 -15.66
C ASP A 125 -7.65 21.94 -16.19
N PRO A 126 -8.09 22.35 -17.42
CA PRO A 126 -7.91 23.72 -17.87
C PRO A 126 -8.52 24.69 -16.86
N ALA A 127 -7.77 25.72 -16.46
CA ALA A 127 -8.33 26.83 -15.71
C ALA A 127 -9.24 27.67 -16.63
N GLN A 128 -10.40 28.07 -16.11
CA GLN A 128 -11.33 28.98 -16.81
C GLN A 128 -10.87 30.41 -16.71
#